data_a1e761ce3012742d238b4c221bfd1960
#
_entry.id   a1e761ce3012742d238b4c221bfd1960
#
_cell.length_a   1.000
_cell.length_b   1.000
_cell.length_c   1.000
_cell.angle_alpha   90.00
_cell.angle_beta   90.00
_cell.angle_gamma   90.00
#
_symmetry.space_group_name_H-M   'P 1'
#
loop_
_entity.id
_entity.type
_entity.pdbx_description
1 polymer ?
#
loop_
_entity_poly.entity_id
_entity_poly.type
_entity_poly.pdbx_seq_one_letter_code
_entity_poly.pdbx_strand_id
1 'polypeptide(L)'
;MTDAAAHDGARLREGLVDPDNTASAVWADTADRSTANETYLAKHGKESRIHRRKPKGRPMPLAVARSNAAKSKIRARVEHVFAEQKSRMGLFIRTIGLKRAEAVLTLANGAFNMKRWCRLEGRGAPA
;
A
#
# COMPACT_ATOMS: atom_id res chain seq x y z
N MET A 1 -0.12 0.27 13.57
CA MET A 1 -1.58 0.26 13.28
C MET A 1 -2.23 1.45 13.96
N THR A 2 -3.18 2.10 13.34
CA THR A 2 -3.82 3.33 13.83
C THR A 2 -5.31 3.10 14.08
N ASP A 3 -5.92 3.94 14.91
CA ASP A 3 -7.35 3.89 15.18
C ASP A 3 -8.16 4.18 13.90
N ALA A 4 -9.32 3.54 13.75
CA ALA A 4 -10.23 3.71 12.61
C ALA A 4 -10.75 5.16 12.46
N ALA A 5 -10.73 5.95 13.54
CA ALA A 5 -11.11 7.36 13.54
C ALA A 5 -10.02 8.29 12.98
N ALA A 6 -8.81 7.80 12.73
CA ALA A 6 -7.71 8.59 12.24
C ALA A 6 -7.84 8.88 10.74
N HIS A 7 -7.64 10.14 10.35
CA HIS A 7 -7.68 10.55 8.94
C HIS A 7 -6.46 10.00 8.18
N ASP A 8 -6.68 9.13 7.21
CA ASP A 8 -5.62 8.39 6.48
C ASP A 8 -4.58 9.32 5.83
N GLY A 9 -5.02 10.42 5.21
CA GLY A 9 -4.12 11.36 4.54
C GLY A 9 -3.13 12.07 5.47
N ALA A 10 -3.41 12.19 6.77
CA ALA A 10 -2.46 12.74 7.75
C ALA A 10 -1.43 11.69 8.17
N ARG A 11 -1.79 10.42 8.15
CA ARG A 11 -0.97 9.30 8.62
C ARG A 11 0.22 9.00 7.73
N LEU A 12 0.19 9.40 6.45
CA LEU A 12 1.32 9.21 5.55
C LEU A 12 2.61 9.78 6.12
N ARG A 13 2.52 10.91 6.84
CA ARG A 13 3.67 11.59 7.47
C ARG A 13 4.00 11.08 8.87
N GLU A 14 3.06 10.39 9.52
CA GLU A 14 3.13 9.99 10.93
C GLU A 14 3.57 8.52 11.11
N GLY A 15 4.32 7.96 10.16
CA GLY A 15 4.91 6.63 10.30
C GLY A 15 4.46 5.57 9.30
N LEU A 16 3.62 5.91 8.29
CA LEU A 16 3.33 5.00 7.19
C LEU A 16 4.51 4.90 6.20
N VAL A 17 5.24 6.00 6.04
CA VAL A 17 6.44 6.04 5.21
C VAL A 17 7.65 6.03 6.12
N ASP A 18 8.38 4.92 6.11
CA ASP A 18 9.67 4.80 6.78
C ASP A 18 10.72 5.57 5.97
N PRO A 19 11.33 6.63 6.56
CA PRO A 19 12.36 7.42 5.89
C PRO A 19 13.61 6.59 5.57
N ASP A 20 13.92 5.57 6.38
CA ASP A 20 15.12 4.74 6.24
C ASP A 20 14.93 3.60 5.21
N ASN A 21 13.72 3.42 4.72
CA ASN A 21 13.43 2.43 3.68
C ASN A 21 14.11 2.83 2.37
N THR A 22 14.88 1.91 1.78
CA THR A 22 15.57 2.09 0.49
C THR A 22 14.64 2.24 -0.71
N ALA A 23 13.37 1.86 -0.59
CA ALA A 23 12.37 2.05 -1.64
C ALA A 23 12.13 3.54 -1.91
N SER A 24 12.35 3.99 -3.14
CA SER A 24 12.26 5.40 -3.53
C SER A 24 10.84 5.87 -3.86
N ALA A 25 9.93 4.98 -4.24
CA ALA A 25 8.60 5.34 -4.72
C ALA A 25 7.49 5.03 -3.71
N VAL A 26 6.63 6.02 -3.46
CA VAL A 26 5.45 5.89 -2.58
C VAL A 26 4.17 5.88 -3.41
N TRP A 27 3.42 4.79 -3.30
CA TRP A 27 2.19 4.52 -4.05
C TRP A 27 0.98 4.65 -3.13
N ALA A 28 0.12 5.60 -3.40
CA ALA A 28 -1.07 5.85 -2.59
C ALA A 28 -2.26 6.35 -3.42
N ASP A 29 -3.41 6.48 -2.78
CA ASP A 29 -4.65 6.94 -3.40
C ASP A 29 -4.70 8.47 -3.51
N THR A 30 -5.71 8.96 -4.24
CA THR A 30 -6.01 10.38 -4.39
C THR A 30 -6.28 11.08 -3.05
N ALA A 31 -6.81 10.37 -2.07
CA ALA A 31 -7.08 10.90 -0.73
C ALA A 31 -5.79 11.35 -0.02
N ASP A 32 -4.69 10.62 -0.26
CA ASP A 32 -3.38 10.91 0.34
C ASP A 32 -2.63 12.06 -0.34
N ARG A 33 -3.14 12.54 -1.49
CA ARG A 33 -2.50 13.63 -2.22
C ARG A 33 -2.83 14.98 -1.60
N SER A 34 -1.89 15.52 -0.85
CA SER A 34 -1.92 16.88 -0.30
C SER A 34 -0.58 17.56 -0.52
N THR A 35 -0.55 18.89 -0.53
CA THR A 35 0.70 19.66 -0.63
C THR A 35 1.67 19.28 0.48
N ALA A 36 1.16 19.08 1.70
CA ALA A 36 1.97 18.70 2.85
C ALA A 36 2.60 17.32 2.68
N ASN A 37 1.87 16.34 2.13
CA ASN A 37 2.40 15.01 1.88
C ASN A 37 3.43 15.00 0.74
N GLU A 38 3.16 15.74 -0.35
CA GLU A 38 4.12 15.88 -1.46
C GLU A 38 5.44 16.53 -0.99
N THR A 39 5.35 17.60 -0.16
CA THR A 39 6.53 18.26 0.42
C THR A 39 7.29 17.30 1.35
N TYR A 40 6.58 16.52 2.17
CA TYR A 40 7.18 15.53 3.05
C TYR A 40 7.96 14.47 2.25
N LEU A 41 7.36 13.92 1.20
CA LEU A 41 8.01 12.93 0.34
C LEU A 41 9.25 13.50 -0.36
N ALA A 42 9.15 14.70 -0.90
CA ALA A 42 10.28 15.38 -1.54
C ALA A 42 11.44 15.61 -0.57
N LYS A 43 11.15 16.04 0.68
CA LYS A 43 12.15 16.25 1.75
C LYS A 43 12.92 14.97 2.10
N HIS A 44 12.26 13.80 2.01
CA HIS A 44 12.87 12.49 2.31
C HIS A 44 13.38 11.76 1.06
N GLY A 45 13.51 12.46 -0.08
CA GLY A 45 14.01 11.88 -1.33
C GLY A 45 13.10 10.78 -1.90
N LYS A 46 11.82 10.77 -1.54
CA LYS A 46 10.85 9.78 -2.00
C LYS A 46 10.08 10.30 -3.21
N GLU A 47 9.95 9.49 -4.25
CA GLU A 47 9.16 9.82 -5.43
C GLU A 47 7.67 9.58 -5.17
N SER A 48 6.85 10.62 -5.37
CA SER A 48 5.39 10.50 -5.23
C SER A 48 4.78 9.82 -6.46
N ARG A 49 4.23 8.63 -6.26
CA ARG A 49 3.41 7.89 -7.24
C ARG A 49 1.92 7.92 -6.85
N ILE A 50 1.52 8.91 -6.05
CA ILE A 50 0.14 9.12 -5.64
C ILE A 50 -0.72 9.50 -6.84
N HIS A 51 -1.96 9.03 -6.89
CA HIS A 51 -2.90 9.35 -7.96
C HIS A 51 -3.20 10.85 -8.02
N ARG A 52 -3.30 11.40 -9.23
CA ARG A 52 -3.70 12.79 -9.44
C ARG A 52 -5.22 12.91 -9.44
N ARG A 53 -5.73 13.93 -8.75
CA ARG A 53 -7.15 14.23 -8.71
C ARG A 53 -7.65 14.75 -10.06
N LYS A 54 -8.93 14.48 -10.35
CA LYS A 54 -9.63 15.09 -11.47
C LYS A 54 -9.73 16.60 -11.26
N PRO A 55 -9.44 17.43 -12.27
CA PRO A 55 -9.68 18.87 -12.21
C PRO A 55 -11.16 19.17 -11.96
N LYS A 56 -11.45 20.17 -11.13
CA LYS A 56 -12.83 20.59 -10.86
C LYS A 56 -13.47 21.17 -12.15
N GLY A 57 -14.67 20.72 -12.49
CA GLY A 57 -15.43 21.22 -13.63
C GLY A 57 -14.92 20.82 -15.03
N ARG A 58 -13.87 19.98 -15.13
CA ARG A 58 -13.31 19.51 -16.41
C ARG A 58 -13.14 17.99 -16.43
N PRO A 59 -13.20 17.35 -17.62
CA PRO A 59 -12.88 15.93 -17.74
C PRO A 59 -11.42 15.67 -17.36
N MET A 60 -11.15 14.46 -16.92
CA MET A 60 -9.77 14.03 -16.62
C MET A 60 -8.93 14.04 -17.90
N PRO A 61 -7.78 14.73 -17.95
CA PRO A 61 -6.88 14.67 -19.10
C PRO A 61 -6.44 13.22 -19.36
N LEU A 62 -6.41 12.80 -20.62
CA LEU A 62 -6.14 11.42 -21.00
C LEU A 62 -4.77 10.92 -20.50
N ALA A 63 -3.75 11.77 -20.54
CA ALA A 63 -2.43 11.46 -20.02
C ALA A 63 -2.45 11.17 -18.51
N VAL A 64 -3.22 11.96 -17.74
CA VAL A 64 -3.39 11.76 -16.29
C VAL A 64 -4.17 10.47 -16.02
N ALA A 65 -5.22 10.20 -16.78
CA ALA A 65 -5.99 8.96 -16.66
C ALA A 65 -5.12 7.72 -16.92
N ARG A 66 -4.31 7.73 -17.98
CA ARG A 66 -3.35 6.65 -18.30
C ARG A 66 -2.31 6.47 -17.18
N SER A 67 -1.75 7.56 -16.67
CA SER A 67 -0.80 7.53 -15.56
C SER A 67 -1.43 6.94 -14.29
N ASN A 68 -2.65 7.35 -13.95
CA ASN A 68 -3.36 6.80 -12.81
C ASN A 68 -3.69 5.31 -12.98
N ALA A 69 -4.08 4.88 -14.19
CA ALA A 69 -4.33 3.47 -14.50
C ALA A 69 -3.06 2.60 -14.34
N ALA A 70 -1.90 3.09 -14.80
CA ALA A 70 -0.63 2.41 -14.60
C ALA A 70 -0.28 2.27 -13.10
N LYS A 71 -0.50 3.32 -12.33
CA LYS A 71 -0.32 3.31 -10.86
C LYS A 71 -1.26 2.34 -10.17
N SER A 72 -2.53 2.26 -10.60
CA SER A 72 -3.52 1.32 -10.06
C SER A 72 -3.09 -0.14 -10.24
N LYS A 73 -2.47 -0.51 -11.38
CA LYS A 73 -1.96 -1.87 -11.60
C LYS A 73 -0.93 -2.29 -10.55
N ILE A 74 -0.09 -1.36 -10.11
CA ILE A 74 0.92 -1.65 -9.10
C ILE A 74 0.27 -1.79 -7.72
N ARG A 75 -0.64 -0.89 -7.37
CA ARG A 75 -1.39 -0.97 -6.11
C ARG A 75 -2.22 -2.26 -6.00
N ALA A 76 -2.85 -2.68 -7.07
CA ALA A 76 -3.62 -3.92 -7.11
C ALA A 76 -2.82 -5.15 -6.64
N ARG A 77 -1.49 -5.16 -6.79
CA ARG A 77 -0.65 -6.25 -6.28
C ARG A 77 -0.68 -6.35 -4.77
N VAL A 78 -0.76 -5.24 -4.06
CA VAL A 78 -0.88 -5.20 -2.59
C VAL A 78 -2.28 -5.65 -2.17
N GLU A 79 -3.31 -5.20 -2.89
CA GLU A 79 -4.69 -5.61 -2.64
C GLU A 79 -4.89 -7.12 -2.83
N HIS A 80 -4.20 -7.74 -3.81
CA HIS A 80 -4.20 -9.19 -3.99
C HIS A 80 -3.67 -9.95 -2.77
N VAL A 81 -2.68 -9.41 -2.06
CA VAL A 81 -2.15 -10.02 -0.84
C VAL A 81 -3.25 -10.12 0.22
N PHE A 82 -3.96 -9.02 0.47
CA PHE A 82 -5.05 -8.99 1.44
C PHE A 82 -6.24 -9.84 1.00
N ALA A 83 -6.58 -9.86 -0.29
CA ALA A 83 -7.61 -10.71 -0.82
C ALA A 83 -7.28 -12.20 -0.64
N GLU A 84 -6.04 -12.61 -0.89
CA GLU A 84 -5.61 -13.99 -0.68
C GLU A 84 -5.62 -14.37 0.81
N GLN A 85 -5.13 -13.49 1.68
CA GLN A 85 -5.18 -13.70 3.13
C GLN A 85 -6.62 -13.88 3.63
N LYS A 86 -7.52 -13.03 3.19
CA LYS A 86 -8.93 -13.07 3.59
C LYS A 86 -9.65 -14.31 3.03
N SER A 87 -9.48 -14.64 1.75
CA SER A 87 -10.25 -15.69 1.09
C SER A 87 -9.64 -17.08 1.26
N ARG A 88 -8.34 -17.24 1.00
CA ARG A 88 -7.66 -18.55 1.01
C ARG A 88 -7.04 -18.92 2.34
N MET A 89 -6.57 -17.92 3.11
CA MET A 89 -5.97 -18.15 4.43
C MET A 89 -6.99 -17.98 5.56
N GLY A 90 -8.23 -17.60 5.26
CA GLY A 90 -9.30 -17.43 6.23
C GLY A 90 -9.00 -16.36 7.28
N LEU A 91 -8.20 -15.34 6.94
CA LEU A 91 -7.82 -14.30 7.87
C LEU A 91 -9.05 -13.51 8.33
N PHE A 92 -9.41 -13.71 9.57
CA PHE A 92 -10.46 -12.95 10.24
C PHE A 92 -9.97 -12.48 11.62
N ILE A 93 -9.92 -11.16 11.80
CA ILE A 93 -9.40 -10.58 13.04
C ILE A 93 -10.56 -10.35 14.00
N ARG A 94 -10.65 -11.18 15.05
CA ARG A 94 -11.65 -11.09 16.14
C ARG A 94 -11.05 -10.59 17.45
N THR A 95 -9.83 -10.07 17.41
CA THR A 95 -9.14 -9.64 18.63
C THR A 95 -9.53 -8.22 19.02
N ILE A 96 -9.63 -7.98 20.33
CA ILE A 96 -9.81 -6.63 20.87
C ILE A 96 -8.42 -6.02 21.11
N GLY A 97 -8.22 -4.80 20.60
CA GLY A 97 -7.00 -4.02 20.77
C GLY A 97 -6.04 -4.08 19.58
N LEU A 98 -5.39 -2.94 19.31
CA LEU A 98 -4.53 -2.73 18.16
C LEU A 98 -3.31 -3.65 18.15
N LYS A 99 -2.63 -3.83 19.28
CA LYS A 99 -1.44 -4.69 19.40
C LYS A 99 -1.69 -6.14 19.00
N ARG A 100 -2.85 -6.70 19.43
CA ARG A 100 -3.23 -8.07 19.06
C ARG A 100 -3.57 -8.18 17.58
N ALA A 101 -4.30 -7.21 17.04
CA ALA A 101 -4.62 -7.17 15.62
C ALA A 101 -3.33 -7.03 14.76
N GLU A 102 -2.39 -6.22 15.19
CA GLU A 102 -1.08 -6.06 14.55
C GLU A 102 -0.28 -7.38 14.55
N ALA A 103 -0.25 -8.10 15.67
CA ALA A 103 0.39 -9.40 15.76
C ALA A 103 -0.22 -10.41 14.77
N VAL A 104 -1.56 -10.48 14.67
CA VAL A 104 -2.26 -11.37 13.72
C VAL A 104 -1.91 -11.01 12.27
N LEU A 105 -1.91 -9.72 11.92
CA LEU A 105 -1.54 -9.25 10.59
C LEU A 105 -0.06 -9.57 10.26
N THR A 106 0.84 -9.38 11.20
CA THR A 106 2.26 -9.70 11.04
C THR A 106 2.47 -11.19 10.76
N LEU A 107 1.80 -12.07 11.52
CA LEU A 107 1.85 -13.51 11.28
C LEU A 107 1.26 -13.90 9.92
N ALA A 108 0.13 -13.30 9.53
CA ALA A 108 -0.49 -13.54 8.23
C ALA A 108 0.43 -13.10 7.07
N ASN A 109 1.09 -11.95 7.20
CA ASN A 109 2.07 -11.46 6.23
C ASN A 109 3.28 -12.40 6.14
N GLY A 110 3.78 -12.88 7.28
CA GLY A 110 4.86 -13.87 7.33
C GLY A 110 4.49 -15.16 6.59
N ALA A 111 3.33 -15.73 6.88
CA ALA A 111 2.83 -16.94 6.22
C ALA A 111 2.63 -16.74 4.72
N PHE A 112 2.09 -15.59 4.30
CA PHE A 112 1.95 -15.25 2.88
C PHE A 112 3.31 -15.18 2.18
N ASN A 113 4.30 -14.53 2.79
CA ASN A 113 5.63 -14.41 2.23
C ASN A 113 6.34 -15.76 2.13
N MET A 114 6.22 -16.62 3.13
CA MET A 114 6.76 -17.98 3.09
C MET A 114 6.13 -18.79 1.94
N LYS A 115 4.82 -18.76 1.80
CA LYS A 115 4.11 -19.41 0.69
C LYS A 115 4.56 -18.88 -0.67
N ARG A 116 4.75 -17.57 -0.78
CA ARG A 116 5.27 -16.94 -2.00
C ARG A 116 6.70 -17.38 -2.30
N TRP A 117 7.55 -17.43 -1.29
CA TRP A 117 8.92 -17.91 -1.40
C TRP A 117 8.98 -19.33 -1.95
N CYS A 118 8.29 -20.28 -1.33
CA CYS A 118 8.22 -21.67 -1.79
C CYS A 118 7.76 -21.78 -3.25
N ARG A 119 6.79 -20.96 -3.66
CA ARG A 119 6.32 -20.92 -5.06
C ARG A 119 7.39 -20.42 -6.02
N LEU A 120 8.18 -19.45 -5.62
CA LEU A 120 9.25 -18.88 -6.45
C LEU A 120 10.43 -19.86 -6.56
N GLU A 121 10.81 -20.50 -5.48
CA GLU A 121 11.86 -21.55 -5.49
C GLU A 121 11.44 -22.75 -6.33
N GLY A 122 10.18 -23.21 -6.20
CA GLY A 122 9.67 -24.31 -7.02
C GLY A 122 9.62 -24.02 -8.53
N ARG A 123 9.59 -22.74 -8.92
CA ARG A 123 9.71 -22.33 -10.33
C ARG A 123 11.15 -22.22 -10.82
N GLY A 124 12.10 -22.06 -9.91
CA GLY A 124 13.53 -21.99 -10.20
C GLY A 124 14.22 -23.36 -10.23
N ALA A 125 13.56 -24.43 -9.77
CA ALA A 125 14.10 -25.76 -9.86
C ALA A 125 14.03 -26.25 -11.32
N PRO A 126 15.15 -26.64 -11.94
CA PRO A 126 15.10 -27.30 -13.24
C PRO A 126 14.29 -28.59 -13.13
N ALA A 127 13.43 -28.80 -14.11
CA ALA A 127 12.64 -30.02 -14.20
C ALA A 127 13.55 -31.25 -14.34
#